data_5761a01ed3ff1a36025e1043844c76f3
#
_entry.id   5761a01ed3ff1a36025e1043844c76f3
#
_cell.length_a   1.000
_cell.length_b   1.000
_cell.length_c   1.000
_cell.angle_alpha   90.00
_cell.angle_beta   90.00
_cell.angle_gamma   90.00
#
_symmetry.space_group_name_H-M   'P 1'
#
loop_
_entity.id
_entity.type
_entity.pdbx_description
1 polymer ?
#
loop_
_entity_poly.entity_id
_entity_poly.type
_entity_poly.pdbx_seq_one_letter_code
_entity_poly.pdbx_strand_id
1 'polypeptide(L)'
;MEMRHPTLHCSLSDHFSVEATLTRSAVAPSAVELPPSTLPERYLPIEIYDEVLATTLKYQARERIQRKLRIGHFFYQLSVSIGCLIGVWWAPRNYVAFILMLLSTVGLSVGVIDGLMGLLFVGSEIRALKEFEWEVRNTRERALAKAKAAKTS
;
A
#
# COMPACT_ATOMS: atom_id res chain seq x y z
N MET A 1 -18.05 1.41 9.93
CA MET A 1 -18.79 1.75 8.70
C MET A 1 -18.16 0.94 7.57
N GLU A 2 -18.79 -0.17 7.15
CA GLU A 2 -18.29 -0.98 6.02
C GLU A 2 -18.60 -0.25 4.73
N MET A 3 -17.59 0.27 4.05
CA MET A 3 -17.75 0.75 2.68
C MET A 3 -17.75 -0.45 1.74
N ARG A 4 -18.92 -0.87 1.30
CA ARG A 4 -19.07 -1.87 0.24
C ARG A 4 -19.18 -1.15 -1.11
N HIS A 5 -18.44 -1.62 -2.11
CA HIS A 5 -18.60 -1.10 -3.46
C HIS A 5 -19.98 -1.52 -4.00
N PRO A 6 -20.83 -0.57 -4.49
CA PRO A 6 -22.23 -0.85 -4.82
C PRO A 6 -22.43 -1.88 -5.93
N THR A 7 -21.46 -2.02 -6.84
CA THR A 7 -21.55 -2.95 -8.00
C THR A 7 -20.77 -4.24 -7.82
N LEU A 8 -19.74 -4.27 -6.97
CA LEU A 8 -18.85 -5.45 -6.81
C LEU A 8 -19.17 -6.27 -5.57
N HIS A 9 -20.04 -5.79 -4.67
CA HIS A 9 -20.40 -6.43 -3.39
C HIS A 9 -19.22 -6.88 -2.54
N CYS A 10 -18.01 -6.36 -2.81
CA CYS A 10 -16.80 -6.63 -2.02
C CYS A 10 -16.57 -5.52 -1.00
N SER A 11 -16.05 -5.91 0.15
CA SER A 11 -15.56 -4.95 1.17
C SER A 11 -14.28 -4.30 0.63
N LEU A 12 -14.22 -2.97 0.66
CA LEU A 12 -12.99 -2.20 0.46
C LEU A 12 -12.16 -2.18 1.77
N SER A 13 -12.06 -3.32 2.43
CA SER A 13 -11.15 -3.49 3.56
C SER A 13 -9.71 -3.47 3.05
N ASP A 14 -8.81 -2.85 3.81
CA ASP A 14 -7.36 -2.83 3.55
C ASP A 14 -6.73 -4.23 3.58
N HIS A 15 -7.51 -5.24 3.92
CA HIS A 15 -7.14 -6.64 3.91
C HIS A 15 -7.97 -7.39 2.87
N PHE A 16 -7.31 -7.93 1.87
CA PHE A 16 -7.92 -8.89 0.97
C PHE A 16 -8.27 -10.14 1.77
N SER A 17 -9.57 -10.38 1.99
CA SER A 17 -10.01 -11.65 2.53
C SER A 17 -9.87 -12.72 1.44
N VAL A 18 -8.96 -13.65 1.63
CA VAL A 18 -8.87 -14.86 0.80
C VAL A 18 -9.84 -15.87 1.37
N GLU A 19 -10.96 -16.09 0.68
CA GLU A 19 -11.89 -17.17 1.00
C GLU A 19 -11.44 -18.43 0.27
N ALA A 20 -10.95 -19.42 1.03
CA ALA A 20 -10.58 -20.72 0.51
C ALA A 20 -11.59 -21.78 1.00
N THR A 21 -12.31 -22.38 0.09
CA THR A 21 -13.17 -23.54 0.40
C THR A 21 -12.32 -24.80 0.32
N LEU A 22 -11.99 -25.39 1.47
CA LEU A 22 -11.27 -26.64 1.57
C LEU A 22 -12.25 -27.80 1.56
N THR A 23 -12.26 -28.61 0.50
CA THR A 23 -13.00 -29.86 0.46
C THR A 23 -12.05 -31.01 0.82
N ARG A 24 -12.47 -31.84 1.80
CA ARG A 24 -11.71 -33.02 2.20
C ARG A 24 -11.78 -34.04 1.09
N SER A 25 -10.67 -34.26 0.37
CA SER A 25 -10.58 -35.37 -0.60
C SER A 25 -10.48 -36.68 0.16
N ALA A 26 -11.37 -37.62 -0.15
CA ALA A 26 -11.34 -38.99 0.38
C ALA A 26 -10.31 -39.88 -0.34
N VAL A 27 -9.60 -39.32 -1.32
CA VAL A 27 -8.62 -40.08 -2.14
C VAL A 27 -7.21 -39.85 -1.57
N ALA A 28 -6.49 -40.97 -1.34
CA ALA A 28 -5.10 -40.96 -0.91
C ALA A 28 -4.21 -40.12 -1.88
N PRO A 29 -3.13 -39.51 -1.39
CA PRO A 29 -2.28 -38.62 -2.19
C PRO A 29 -1.37 -39.43 -3.13
N SER A 30 -1.88 -39.95 -4.20
CA SER A 30 -1.08 -40.36 -5.34
C SER A 30 -1.10 -39.20 -6.33
N ALA A 31 0.06 -38.55 -6.49
CA ALA A 31 0.37 -37.52 -7.53
C ALA A 31 -0.87 -36.82 -8.09
N VAL A 32 -1.43 -35.92 -7.31
CA VAL A 32 -2.53 -35.08 -7.77
C VAL A 32 -1.95 -34.09 -8.77
N GLU A 33 -2.00 -34.40 -10.05
CA GLU A 33 -2.12 -33.35 -11.06
C GLU A 33 -3.39 -32.57 -10.67
N LEU A 34 -3.20 -31.37 -10.14
CA LEU A 34 -4.29 -30.43 -9.95
C LEU A 34 -5.03 -30.30 -11.28
N PRO A 35 -6.31 -30.70 -11.37
CA PRO A 35 -7.04 -30.49 -12.62
C PRO A 35 -6.94 -29.01 -12.95
N PRO A 36 -6.68 -28.65 -14.22
CA PRO A 36 -6.70 -27.26 -14.64
C PRO A 36 -8.01 -26.68 -14.12
N SER A 37 -7.94 -25.57 -13.40
CA SER A 37 -9.07 -24.95 -12.71
C SER A 37 -10.26 -24.89 -13.67
N THR A 38 -11.21 -25.80 -13.48
CA THR A 38 -12.38 -25.94 -14.35
C THR A 38 -13.43 -24.89 -14.13
N LEU A 39 -13.13 -23.92 -13.26
CA LEU A 39 -13.94 -22.70 -13.16
C LEU A 39 -13.75 -21.91 -14.46
N PRO A 40 -14.83 -21.62 -15.20
CA PRO A 40 -14.73 -20.80 -16.39
C PRO A 40 -14.07 -19.50 -15.99
N GLU A 41 -12.89 -19.20 -16.53
CA GLU A 41 -12.20 -17.93 -16.34
C GLU A 41 -13.16 -16.81 -16.75
N ARG A 42 -13.83 -16.24 -15.77
CA ARG A 42 -14.81 -15.19 -15.98
C ARG A 42 -14.08 -13.87 -15.95
N TYR A 43 -13.70 -13.39 -17.12
CA TYR A 43 -13.12 -12.07 -17.26
C TYR A 43 -14.17 -10.99 -17.03
N LEU A 44 -13.78 -9.93 -16.35
CA LEU A 44 -14.58 -8.74 -16.19
C LEU A 44 -14.62 -7.93 -17.50
N PRO A 45 -15.58 -7.03 -17.69
CA PRO A 45 -15.55 -6.03 -18.76
C PRO A 45 -14.23 -5.23 -18.73
N ILE A 46 -13.69 -4.91 -19.90
CA ILE A 46 -12.39 -4.26 -20.03
C ILE A 46 -12.36 -2.88 -19.38
N GLU A 47 -13.50 -2.20 -19.40
CA GLU A 47 -13.70 -0.90 -18.78
C GLU A 47 -13.43 -0.92 -17.27
N ILE A 48 -13.77 -2.02 -16.60
CA ILE A 48 -13.51 -2.20 -15.16
C ILE A 48 -12.01 -2.31 -14.89
N TYR A 49 -11.25 -3.03 -15.74
CA TYR A 49 -9.79 -3.09 -15.59
C TYR A 49 -9.15 -1.72 -15.78
N ASP A 50 -9.64 -0.92 -16.73
CA ASP A 50 -9.13 0.42 -16.98
C ASP A 50 -9.43 1.36 -15.80
N GLU A 51 -10.61 1.27 -15.18
CA GLU A 51 -10.98 2.02 -14.00
C GLU A 51 -10.10 1.64 -12.79
N VAL A 52 -9.89 0.33 -12.57
CA VAL A 52 -9.03 -0.19 -11.49
C VAL A 52 -7.60 0.29 -11.67
N LEU A 53 -7.05 0.22 -12.89
CA LEU A 53 -5.70 0.70 -13.20
C LEU A 53 -5.58 2.21 -12.96
N ALA A 54 -6.54 3.01 -13.42
CA ALA A 54 -6.54 4.46 -13.21
C ALA A 54 -6.56 4.82 -11.71
N THR A 55 -7.38 4.10 -10.93
CA THR A 55 -7.47 4.28 -9.48
C THR A 55 -6.16 3.89 -8.80
N THR A 56 -5.58 2.75 -9.15
CA THR A 56 -4.30 2.28 -8.60
C THR A 56 -3.17 3.26 -8.86
N LEU A 57 -3.07 3.80 -10.08
CA LEU A 57 -2.07 4.82 -10.43
C LEU A 57 -2.24 6.11 -9.63
N LYS A 58 -3.49 6.55 -9.41
CA LYS A 58 -3.80 7.71 -8.57
C LYS A 58 -3.35 7.48 -7.12
N TYR A 59 -3.61 6.30 -6.56
CA TYR A 59 -3.15 5.92 -5.23
C TYR A 59 -1.62 5.89 -5.15
N GLN A 60 -0.94 5.27 -6.09
CA GLN A 60 0.53 5.26 -6.14
C GLN A 60 1.12 6.67 -6.18
N ALA A 61 0.53 7.58 -6.94
CA ALA A 61 0.99 8.97 -7.01
C ALA A 61 0.84 9.67 -5.65
N ARG A 62 -0.30 9.48 -4.98
CA ARG A 62 -0.56 10.02 -3.64
C ARG A 62 0.44 9.49 -2.61
N GLU A 63 0.67 8.18 -2.58
CA GLU A 63 1.59 7.54 -1.64
C GLU A 63 3.05 8.00 -1.83
N ARG A 64 3.47 8.21 -3.08
CA ARG A 64 4.80 8.80 -3.37
C ARG A 64 4.93 10.22 -2.80
N ILE A 65 3.89 11.05 -2.88
CA ILE A 65 3.89 12.38 -2.31
C ILE A 65 3.91 12.30 -0.78
N GLN A 66 3.08 11.46 -0.17
CA GLN A 66 3.06 11.26 1.27
C GLN A 66 4.41 10.78 1.80
N ARG A 67 5.06 9.84 1.11
CA ARG A 67 6.40 9.38 1.46
C ARG A 67 7.41 10.52 1.48
N LYS A 68 7.41 11.37 0.46
CA LYS A 68 8.31 12.54 0.39
C LYS A 68 8.05 13.52 1.53
N LEU A 69 6.78 13.80 1.84
CA LEU A 69 6.40 14.71 2.93
C LEU A 69 6.83 14.15 4.30
N ARG A 70 6.61 12.86 4.58
CA ARG A 70 7.02 12.23 5.84
C ARG A 70 8.54 12.23 6.02
N ILE A 71 9.27 11.88 4.97
CA ILE A 71 10.74 11.92 4.98
C ILE A 71 11.23 13.37 5.15
N GLY A 72 10.62 14.33 4.45
CA GLY A 72 10.93 15.74 4.60
C GLY A 72 10.68 16.25 6.03
N HIS A 73 9.55 15.83 6.63
CA HIS A 73 9.22 16.16 8.01
C HIS A 73 10.22 15.58 9.01
N PHE A 74 10.69 14.35 8.79
CA PHE A 74 11.76 13.77 9.60
C PHE A 74 13.03 14.64 9.58
N PHE A 75 13.52 15.03 8.39
CA PHE A 75 14.71 15.87 8.30
C PHE A 75 14.51 17.27 8.89
N TYR A 76 13.31 17.83 8.72
CA TYR A 76 12.95 19.10 9.35
C TYR A 76 13.01 18.99 10.89
N GLN A 77 12.38 17.99 11.49
CA GLN A 77 12.39 17.77 12.93
C GLN A 77 13.79 17.47 13.46
N LEU A 78 14.60 16.72 12.72
CA LEU A 78 15.99 16.48 13.06
C LEU A 78 16.79 17.79 13.10
N SER A 79 16.62 18.67 12.11
CA SER A 79 17.31 19.96 12.06
C SER A 79 16.88 20.88 13.21
N VAL A 80 15.57 20.94 13.50
CA VAL A 80 15.04 21.69 14.64
C VAL A 80 15.58 21.15 15.96
N SER A 81 15.61 19.82 16.11
CA SER A 81 16.14 19.18 17.31
C SER A 81 17.61 19.53 17.55
N ILE A 82 18.44 19.45 16.52
CA ILE A 82 19.85 19.83 16.60
C ILE A 82 19.98 21.35 16.95
N GLY A 83 19.18 22.17 16.30
CA GLY A 83 19.16 23.63 16.60
C GLY A 83 18.80 23.93 18.05
N CYS A 84 17.79 23.23 18.60
CA CYS A 84 17.40 23.34 20.00
C CYS A 84 18.52 22.91 20.94
N LEU A 85 19.19 21.79 20.66
CA LEU A 85 20.32 21.31 21.47
C LEU A 85 21.49 22.27 21.47
N ILE A 86 21.83 22.86 20.32
CA ILE A 86 22.85 23.90 20.23
C ILE A 86 22.41 25.12 21.03
N GLY A 87 21.13 25.55 20.91
CA GLY A 87 20.58 26.69 21.62
C GLY A 87 20.63 26.59 23.15
N VAL A 88 20.59 25.35 23.68
CA VAL A 88 20.73 25.13 25.13
C VAL A 88 22.02 25.70 25.69
N TRP A 89 23.13 25.67 24.94
CA TRP A 89 24.44 26.17 25.37
C TRP A 89 24.47 27.71 25.58
N TRP A 90 23.60 28.45 24.92
CA TRP A 90 23.46 29.89 25.08
C TRP A 90 22.23 30.30 25.89
N ALA A 91 21.50 29.35 26.45
CA ALA A 91 20.30 29.67 27.20
C ALA A 91 20.62 30.38 28.53
N PRO A 92 20.15 31.61 28.73
CA PRO A 92 20.54 32.45 29.89
C PRO A 92 19.87 31.97 31.19
N ARG A 93 18.85 31.10 31.09
CA ARG A 93 18.06 30.64 32.23
C ARG A 93 17.73 29.15 32.09
N ASN A 94 17.77 28.41 33.20
CA ASN A 94 17.55 26.97 33.25
C ASN A 94 16.18 26.53 32.69
N TYR A 95 15.13 27.34 32.90
CA TYR A 95 13.82 26.98 32.35
C TYR A 95 13.77 27.04 30.81
N VAL A 96 14.53 28.00 30.20
CA VAL A 96 14.65 28.09 28.75
C VAL A 96 15.37 26.86 28.20
N ALA A 97 16.49 26.46 28.84
CA ALA A 97 17.22 25.26 28.50
C ALA A 97 16.31 24.00 28.59
N PHE A 98 15.50 23.90 29.65
CA PHE A 98 14.55 22.79 29.81
C PHE A 98 13.50 22.74 28.69
N ILE A 99 12.92 23.89 28.32
CA ILE A 99 11.94 23.95 27.22
C ILE A 99 12.58 23.55 25.89
N LEU A 100 13.80 24.01 25.60
CA LEU A 100 14.51 23.65 24.37
C LEU A 100 14.82 22.15 24.33
N MET A 101 15.23 21.53 25.44
CA MET A 101 15.47 20.10 25.53
C MET A 101 14.18 19.30 25.34
N LEU A 102 13.09 19.73 25.97
CA LEU A 102 11.78 19.08 25.80
C LEU A 102 11.30 19.15 24.35
N LEU A 103 11.39 20.32 23.72
CA LEU A 103 11.02 20.53 22.33
C LEU A 103 11.86 19.67 21.39
N SER A 104 13.19 19.59 21.64
CA SER A 104 14.10 18.73 20.88
C SER A 104 13.70 17.25 20.99
N THR A 105 13.43 16.76 22.21
CA THR A 105 13.10 15.34 22.45
C THR A 105 11.77 14.97 21.80
N VAL A 106 10.72 15.76 22.01
CA VAL A 106 9.39 15.52 21.42
C VAL A 106 9.45 15.63 19.91
N GLY A 107 10.07 16.69 19.38
CA GLY A 107 10.22 16.88 17.94
C GLY A 107 10.96 15.72 17.28
N LEU A 108 12.08 15.28 17.86
CA LEU A 108 12.84 14.15 17.34
C LEU A 108 12.03 12.86 17.37
N SER A 109 11.29 12.59 18.45
CA SER A 109 10.44 11.40 18.56
C SER A 109 9.38 11.34 17.48
N VAL A 110 8.67 12.45 17.24
CA VAL A 110 7.67 12.57 16.17
C VAL A 110 8.33 12.41 14.80
N GLY A 111 9.47 13.06 14.58
CA GLY A 111 10.22 12.92 13.33
C GLY A 111 10.66 11.49 13.04
N VAL A 112 11.16 10.76 14.03
CA VAL A 112 11.57 9.36 13.87
C VAL A 112 10.35 8.48 13.50
N ILE A 113 9.22 8.68 14.14
CA ILE A 113 7.98 7.94 13.81
C ILE A 113 7.59 8.20 12.35
N ASP A 114 7.57 9.46 11.91
CA ASP A 114 7.26 9.81 10.52
C ASP A 114 8.28 9.24 9.52
N GLY A 115 9.57 9.27 9.87
CA GLY A 115 10.63 8.66 9.08
C GLY A 115 10.44 7.15 8.90
N LEU A 116 10.17 6.43 10.00
CA LEU A 116 9.91 4.99 9.98
C LEU A 116 8.65 4.67 9.15
N MET A 117 7.56 5.41 9.36
CA MET A 117 6.33 5.27 8.58
C MET A 117 6.58 5.48 7.08
N GLY A 118 7.32 6.54 6.72
CA GLY A 118 7.64 6.85 5.33
C GLY A 118 8.55 5.82 4.65
N LEU A 119 9.51 5.27 5.38
CA LEU A 119 10.49 4.31 4.82
C LEU A 119 9.95 2.87 4.78
N LEU A 120 9.37 2.40 5.87
CA LEU A 120 8.96 1.00 6.01
C LEU A 120 7.55 0.77 5.46
N PHE A 121 6.55 1.47 5.99
CA PHE A 121 5.15 1.18 5.66
C PHE A 121 4.77 1.69 4.27
N VAL A 122 4.99 2.97 3.99
CA VAL A 122 4.65 3.54 2.66
C VAL A 122 5.50 2.92 1.56
N GLY A 123 6.74 2.52 1.87
CA GLY A 123 7.61 1.81 0.93
C GLY A 123 7.08 0.42 0.54
N SER A 124 6.58 -0.36 1.50
CA SER A 124 5.98 -1.68 1.26
C SER A 124 4.64 -1.55 0.52
N GLU A 125 3.82 -0.58 0.88
CA GLU A 125 2.53 -0.32 0.23
C GLU A 125 2.68 0.05 -1.25
N ILE A 126 3.63 0.94 -1.59
CA ILE A 126 3.94 1.26 -3.00
C ILE A 126 4.39 0.02 -3.77
N ARG A 127 5.13 -0.89 -3.13
CA ARG A 127 5.56 -2.14 -3.77
C ARG A 127 4.37 -3.07 -4.03
N ALA A 128 3.51 -3.27 -3.05
CA ALA A 128 2.29 -4.05 -3.19
C ALA A 128 1.35 -3.49 -4.27
N LEU A 129 1.19 -2.16 -4.32
CA LEU A 129 0.40 -1.51 -5.38
C LEU A 129 0.97 -1.71 -6.79
N LYS A 130 2.30 -1.78 -6.93
CA LYS A 130 2.95 -2.09 -8.23
C LYS A 130 2.73 -3.54 -8.66
N GLU A 131 2.82 -4.48 -7.72
CA GLU A 131 2.54 -5.90 -7.97
C GLU A 131 1.08 -6.08 -8.40
N PHE A 132 0.16 -5.43 -7.70
CA PHE A 132 -1.26 -5.41 -8.05
C PHE A 132 -1.52 -4.79 -9.44
N GLU A 133 -0.90 -3.65 -9.75
CA GLU A 133 -0.98 -3.03 -11.09
C GLU A 133 -0.53 -4.01 -12.18
N TRP A 134 0.58 -4.70 -11.96
CA TRP A 134 1.13 -5.66 -12.91
C TRP A 134 0.15 -6.84 -13.14
N GLU A 135 -0.44 -7.37 -12.07
CA GLU A 135 -1.40 -8.47 -12.14
C GLU A 135 -2.68 -8.07 -12.88
N VAL A 136 -3.24 -6.91 -12.55
CA VAL A 136 -4.43 -6.38 -13.25
C VAL A 136 -4.15 -6.15 -14.73
N ARG A 137 -2.98 -5.62 -15.07
CA ARG A 137 -2.57 -5.40 -16.47
C ARG A 137 -2.47 -6.72 -17.23
N ASN A 138 -1.83 -7.74 -16.67
CA ASN A 138 -1.72 -9.06 -17.27
C ASN A 138 -3.09 -9.72 -17.47
N THR A 139 -3.97 -9.61 -16.48
CA THR A 139 -5.32 -10.16 -16.56
C THR A 139 -6.14 -9.45 -17.64
N ARG A 140 -6.02 -8.14 -17.76
CA ARG A 140 -6.63 -7.34 -18.83
C ARG A 140 -6.15 -7.79 -20.22
N GLU A 141 -4.85 -7.99 -20.40
CA GLU A 141 -4.29 -8.46 -21.68
C GLU A 141 -4.81 -9.84 -22.07
N ARG A 142 -4.91 -10.77 -21.10
CA ARG A 142 -5.52 -12.09 -21.32
C ARG A 142 -7.00 -11.97 -21.71
N ALA A 143 -7.76 -11.11 -21.05
CA ALA A 143 -9.16 -10.85 -21.38
C ALA A 143 -9.30 -10.30 -22.81
N LEU A 144 -8.45 -9.38 -23.23
CA LEU A 144 -8.41 -8.84 -24.59
C LEU A 144 -8.07 -9.91 -25.62
N ALA A 145 -7.07 -10.75 -25.36
CA ALA A 145 -6.66 -11.83 -26.26
C ALA A 145 -7.83 -12.82 -26.48
N LYS A 146 -8.53 -13.22 -25.39
CA LYS A 146 -9.69 -14.09 -25.47
C LYS A 146 -10.86 -13.47 -26.23
N ALA A 147 -11.13 -12.18 -26.00
CA ALA A 147 -12.17 -11.46 -26.74
C ALA A 147 -11.88 -11.35 -28.24
N LYS A 148 -10.59 -11.21 -28.62
CA LYS A 148 -10.17 -11.24 -30.04
C LYS A 148 -10.34 -12.62 -30.65
N ALA A 149 -9.93 -13.68 -29.96
CA ALA A 149 -10.07 -15.05 -30.43
C ALA A 149 -11.54 -15.43 -30.68
N ALA A 150 -12.46 -15.01 -29.80
CA ALA A 150 -13.88 -15.24 -29.94
C ALA A 150 -14.53 -14.50 -31.13
N LYS A 151 -13.91 -13.40 -31.64
CA LYS A 151 -14.40 -12.66 -32.82
C LYS A 151 -13.89 -13.26 -34.14
N THR A 152 -12.84 -14.06 -34.10
CA THR A 152 -12.23 -14.69 -35.30
C THR A 152 -12.68 -16.12 -35.54
N SER A 153 -13.38 -16.72 -34.61
CA SER A 153 -14.05 -18.02 -34.70
C SER A 153 -15.52 -17.88 -35.09
#